data_487d508641993c6fddd3c38273beb9c2
#
_entry.id   487d508641993c6fddd3c38273beb9c2
#
_cell.length_a   1.000
_cell.length_b   1.000
_cell.length_c   1.000
_cell.angle_alpha   90.00
_cell.angle_beta   90.00
_cell.angle_gamma   90.00
#
_symmetry.space_group_name_H-M   'P 1'
#
loop_
_entity.id
_entity.type
_entity.pdbx_description
1 polymer ?
#
loop_
_entity_poly.entity_id
_entity_poly.type
_entity_poly.pdbx_seq_one_letter_code
_entity_poly.pdbx_strand_id
1 'polypeptide(L)'
;MTAAATRKLVRAYYERFNAQDVEGFLDLLTPDVVHEISQGGSEKGRAKFRAFLLRMNRCYRERVSDLAIMTDADGGRAAAEFRLDGRYLETDGDFLPASGQRYRLRVGAFFVIREGRIARISNHYNLKDWLRQVQR
;
A
#
# COMPACT_ATOMS: atom_id res chain seq x y z
N MET A 1 -0.21 -16.02 16.81
CA MET A 1 -0.40 -15.68 15.41
C MET A 1 0.19 -16.77 14.55
N THR A 2 -0.43 -17.17 13.49
CA THR A 2 0.07 -18.21 12.59
C THR A 2 0.39 -17.63 11.21
N ALA A 3 1.24 -18.33 10.46
CA ALA A 3 1.52 -17.95 9.07
C ALA A 3 0.24 -17.88 8.24
N ALA A 4 -0.68 -18.84 8.42
CA ALA A 4 -1.95 -18.85 7.68
C ALA A 4 -2.82 -17.63 8.04
N ALA A 5 -2.90 -17.27 9.31
CA ALA A 5 -3.65 -16.10 9.76
C ALA A 5 -3.05 -14.80 9.20
N THR A 6 -1.71 -14.72 9.17
CA THR A 6 -1.02 -13.55 8.61
C THR A 6 -1.27 -13.44 7.10
N ARG A 7 -1.23 -14.55 6.35
CA ARG A 7 -1.57 -14.51 4.92
C ARG A 7 -2.97 -13.98 4.69
N LYS A 8 -3.91 -14.44 5.51
CA LYS A 8 -5.30 -13.99 5.42
C LYS A 8 -5.43 -12.49 5.72
N LEU A 9 -4.71 -12.01 6.73
CA LEU A 9 -4.67 -10.60 7.10
C LEU A 9 -4.14 -9.73 5.96
N VAL A 10 -3.00 -10.11 5.36
CA VAL A 10 -2.39 -9.36 4.27
C VAL A 10 -3.28 -9.39 3.02
N ARG A 11 -3.92 -10.50 2.74
CA ARG A 11 -4.87 -10.59 1.64
C ARG A 11 -6.05 -9.65 1.85
N ALA A 12 -6.61 -9.60 3.05
CA ALA A 12 -7.69 -8.68 3.39
C ALA A 12 -7.26 -7.22 3.22
N TYR A 13 -6.02 -6.89 3.59
CA TYR A 13 -5.45 -5.56 3.41
C TYR A 13 -5.55 -5.10 1.94
N TYR A 14 -5.15 -5.95 0.99
CA TYR A 14 -5.21 -5.59 -0.43
C TYR A 14 -6.63 -5.65 -0.99
N GLU A 15 -7.49 -6.51 -0.47
CA GLU A 15 -8.91 -6.52 -0.85
C GLU A 15 -9.59 -5.21 -0.44
N ARG A 16 -9.33 -4.71 0.78
CA ARG A 16 -9.85 -3.43 1.23
C ARG A 16 -9.30 -2.27 0.42
N PHE A 17 -8.02 -2.34 0.06
CA PHE A 17 -7.39 -1.36 -0.81
C PHE A 17 -8.11 -1.30 -2.16
N ASN A 18 -8.32 -2.44 -2.80
CA ASN A 18 -8.99 -2.49 -4.11
C ASN A 18 -10.44 -2.01 -4.04
N ALA A 19 -11.11 -2.24 -2.91
CA ALA A 19 -12.49 -1.80 -2.69
C ALA A 19 -12.57 -0.32 -2.29
N GLN A 20 -11.46 0.35 -2.05
CA GLN A 20 -11.38 1.71 -1.50
C GLN A 20 -12.12 1.83 -0.16
N ASP A 21 -12.12 0.76 0.61
CA ASP A 21 -12.74 0.69 1.93
C ASP A 21 -11.74 1.20 2.97
N VAL A 22 -11.69 2.51 3.15
CA VAL A 22 -10.71 3.17 4.01
C VAL A 22 -10.84 2.69 5.46
N GLU A 23 -12.04 2.69 6.03
CA GLU A 23 -12.21 2.30 7.44
C GLU A 23 -11.93 0.82 7.64
N GLY A 24 -12.37 -0.05 6.75
CA GLY A 24 -12.05 -1.48 6.81
C GLY A 24 -10.57 -1.74 6.68
N PHE A 25 -9.87 -0.99 5.84
CA PHE A 25 -8.42 -1.06 5.70
C PHE A 25 -7.74 -0.68 7.04
N LEU A 26 -8.14 0.43 7.64
CA LEU A 26 -7.55 0.92 8.89
C LEU A 26 -7.79 -0.02 10.08
N ASP A 27 -8.89 -0.75 10.07
CA ASP A 27 -9.20 -1.74 11.11
C ASP A 27 -8.20 -2.89 11.15
N LEU A 28 -7.50 -3.14 10.05
CA LEU A 28 -6.48 -4.18 9.98
C LEU A 28 -5.13 -3.75 10.56
N LEU A 29 -4.99 -2.49 10.93
CA LEU A 29 -3.76 -1.89 11.42
C LEU A 29 -3.80 -1.72 12.93
N THR A 30 -2.63 -1.74 13.58
CA THR A 30 -2.56 -1.33 14.98
C THR A 30 -2.82 0.18 15.09
N PRO A 31 -3.29 0.66 16.26
CA PRO A 31 -3.50 2.10 16.45
C PRO A 31 -2.23 2.94 16.22
N ASP A 32 -1.07 2.38 16.53
CA ASP A 32 0.23 3.04 16.41
C ASP A 32 1.01 2.59 15.17
N VAL A 33 0.33 2.13 14.14
CA VAL A 33 0.95 1.61 12.92
C VAL A 33 2.01 2.57 12.38
N VAL A 34 3.13 2.01 11.91
CA VAL A 34 4.20 2.77 11.26
C VAL A 34 4.09 2.54 9.75
N HIS A 35 3.93 3.61 9.02
CA HIS A 35 3.88 3.60 7.56
C HIS A 35 5.17 4.19 7.03
N GLU A 36 6.02 3.35 6.46
CA GLU A 36 7.24 3.81 5.80
C GLU A 36 6.91 4.09 4.35
N ILE A 37 6.86 5.38 4.03
CA ILE A 37 6.43 5.84 2.70
C ILE A 37 7.58 5.66 1.72
N SER A 38 7.32 5.00 0.60
CA SER A 38 8.33 4.82 -0.44
C SER A 38 8.81 6.20 -0.91
N GLN A 39 10.12 6.38 -1.00
CA GLN A 39 10.79 7.62 -1.41
C GLN A 39 10.55 8.78 -0.43
N GLY A 40 10.01 8.51 0.75
CA GLY A 40 9.75 9.52 1.75
C GLY A 40 10.20 9.10 3.12
N GLY A 41 9.68 9.75 4.15
CA GLY A 41 9.94 9.40 5.53
C GLY A 41 8.97 8.35 6.04
N SER A 42 8.78 8.34 7.35
CA SER A 42 7.78 7.47 7.96
C SER A 42 6.78 8.29 8.73
N GLU A 43 5.57 7.76 8.84
CA GLU A 43 4.48 8.35 9.62
C GLU A 43 3.95 7.33 10.59
N LYS A 44 3.42 7.80 11.71
CA LYS A 44 2.91 6.92 12.76
C LYS A 44 1.45 7.23 13.04
N GLY A 45 0.66 6.17 13.18
CA GLY A 45 -0.72 6.24 13.61
C GLY A 45 -1.74 6.19 12.49
N ARG A 46 -2.96 5.73 12.86
CA ARG A 46 -4.04 5.56 11.90
C ARG A 46 -4.52 6.88 11.29
N ALA A 47 -4.49 7.97 12.05
CA ALA A 47 -4.96 9.27 11.55
C ALA A 47 -4.14 9.74 10.36
N LYS A 48 -2.82 9.61 10.43
CA LYS A 48 -1.94 9.96 9.32
C LYS A 48 -2.10 9.00 8.15
N PHE A 49 -2.30 7.73 8.43
CA PHE A 49 -2.54 6.74 7.38
C PHE A 49 -3.85 7.02 6.65
N ARG A 50 -4.89 7.40 7.40
CA ARG A 50 -6.17 7.80 6.79
C ARG A 50 -6.00 8.99 5.84
N ALA A 51 -5.28 10.02 6.28
CA ALA A 51 -5.01 11.18 5.43
C ALA A 51 -4.26 10.80 4.16
N PHE A 52 -3.29 9.90 4.28
CA PHE A 52 -2.55 9.37 3.14
C PHE A 52 -3.47 8.64 2.16
N LEU A 53 -4.32 7.74 2.66
CA LEU A 53 -5.24 6.98 1.81
C LEU A 53 -6.24 7.87 1.08
N LEU A 54 -6.77 8.88 1.79
CA LEU A 54 -7.72 9.81 1.18
C LEU A 54 -7.06 10.62 0.07
N ARG A 55 -5.81 11.06 0.26
CA ARG A 55 -5.06 11.74 -0.79
C ARG A 55 -4.79 10.81 -1.97
N MET A 56 -4.38 9.58 -1.71
CA MET A 56 -4.13 8.60 -2.76
C MET A 56 -5.40 8.31 -3.56
N ASN A 57 -6.52 8.14 -2.88
CA ASN A 57 -7.79 7.87 -3.56
C ASN A 57 -8.27 9.05 -4.41
N ARG A 58 -7.88 10.28 -4.04
CA ARG A 58 -8.20 11.47 -4.83
C ARG A 58 -7.29 11.60 -6.05
N CYS A 59 -5.99 11.38 -5.88
CA CYS A 59 -5.01 11.61 -6.94
C CYS A 59 -4.84 10.44 -7.89
N TYR A 60 -5.13 9.23 -7.44
CA TYR A 60 -4.86 8.00 -8.20
C TYR A 60 -6.05 7.06 -8.15
N ARG A 61 -6.20 6.28 -9.21
CA ARG A 61 -7.08 5.11 -9.20
C ARG A 61 -6.18 3.90 -9.42
N GLU A 62 -6.03 3.06 -8.38
CA GLU A 62 -5.08 1.96 -8.41
C GLU A 62 -5.74 0.63 -8.09
N ARG A 63 -5.26 -0.42 -8.76
CA ARG A 63 -5.73 -1.78 -8.52
C ARG A 63 -4.55 -2.73 -8.39
N VAL A 64 -4.57 -3.51 -7.32
CA VAL A 64 -3.60 -4.57 -7.04
C VAL A 64 -4.09 -5.88 -7.67
N SER A 65 -3.21 -6.57 -8.36
CA SER A 65 -3.48 -7.88 -8.94
C SER A 65 -2.21 -8.74 -8.88
N ASP A 66 -2.33 -10.01 -9.20
CA ASP A 66 -1.21 -10.96 -9.22
C ASP A 66 -0.46 -10.95 -7.88
N LEU A 67 -1.22 -11.07 -6.80
CA LEU A 67 -0.71 -10.94 -5.43
C LEU A 67 -0.08 -12.23 -4.94
N ALA A 68 1.20 -12.18 -4.58
CA ALA A 68 1.91 -13.26 -3.90
C ALA A 68 2.25 -12.82 -2.48
N ILE A 69 1.92 -13.63 -1.50
CA ILE A 69 2.14 -13.32 -0.09
C ILE A 69 3.07 -14.36 0.51
N MET A 70 4.11 -13.89 1.17
CA MET A 70 5.10 -14.72 1.85
C MET A 70 5.12 -14.36 3.32
N THR A 71 5.33 -15.35 4.19
CA THR A 71 5.44 -15.12 5.63
C THR A 71 6.64 -15.87 6.18
N ASP A 72 7.13 -15.43 7.33
CA ASP A 72 8.02 -16.27 8.11
C ASP A 72 7.20 -17.37 8.83
N ALA A 73 7.90 -18.27 9.54
CA ALA A 73 7.28 -19.49 10.09
C ALA A 73 6.16 -19.19 11.09
N ASP A 74 6.31 -18.15 11.90
CA ASP A 74 5.34 -17.82 12.97
C ASP A 74 4.34 -16.73 12.57
N GLY A 75 4.46 -16.17 11.36
CA GLY A 75 3.55 -15.13 10.88
C GLY A 75 3.80 -13.74 11.44
N GLY A 76 4.92 -13.53 12.14
CA GLY A 76 5.25 -12.21 12.69
C GLY A 76 5.70 -11.22 11.64
N ARG A 77 6.15 -11.71 10.49
CA ARG A 77 6.55 -10.87 9.35
C ARG A 77 5.97 -11.42 8.08
N ALA A 78 5.69 -10.53 7.15
CA ALA A 78 5.20 -10.91 5.83
C ALA A 78 5.79 -10.02 4.76
N ALA A 79 5.75 -10.52 3.53
CA ALA A 79 6.07 -9.76 2.35
C ALA A 79 5.01 -10.02 1.29
N ALA A 80 4.80 -9.05 0.43
CA ALA A 80 3.89 -9.18 -0.69
C ALA A 80 4.56 -8.66 -1.95
N GLU A 81 4.29 -9.32 -3.06
CA GLU A 81 4.69 -8.87 -4.38
C GLU A 81 3.44 -8.83 -5.24
N PHE A 82 3.27 -7.75 -6.01
CA PHE A 82 2.05 -7.62 -6.81
C PHE A 82 2.27 -6.67 -7.99
N ARG A 83 1.32 -6.71 -8.91
CA ARG A 83 1.22 -5.75 -10.00
C ARG A 83 0.23 -4.66 -9.60
N LEU A 84 0.62 -3.42 -9.84
CA LEU A 84 -0.22 -2.26 -9.59
C LEU A 84 -0.53 -1.60 -10.93
N ASP A 85 -1.81 -1.57 -11.29
CA ASP A 85 -2.29 -0.82 -12.45
C ASP A 85 -2.96 0.44 -11.95
N GLY A 86 -2.59 1.59 -12.52
CA GLY A 86 -3.10 2.85 -12.03
C GLY A 86 -3.37 3.89 -13.10
N ARG A 87 -4.09 4.92 -12.68
CA ARG A 87 -4.33 6.14 -13.45
C ARG A 87 -4.06 7.33 -12.55
N TYR A 88 -3.37 8.32 -13.13
CA TYR A 88 -3.05 9.56 -12.44
C TYR A 88 -4.14 10.58 -12.74
N LEU A 89 -5.04 10.79 -11.77
CA LEU A 89 -6.27 11.55 -11.97
C LEU A 89 -6.17 13.01 -11.61
N GLU A 90 -5.47 13.33 -10.53
CA GLU A 90 -5.36 14.68 -9.98
C GLU A 90 -3.93 14.88 -9.53
N THR A 91 -3.37 16.05 -9.80
CA THR A 91 -1.96 16.34 -9.52
C THR A 91 -1.65 16.17 -8.05
N ASP A 92 -0.63 15.36 -7.75
CA ASP A 92 -0.20 15.05 -6.39
C ASP A 92 0.99 15.93 -6.04
N GLY A 93 0.73 17.01 -5.28
CA GLY A 93 1.76 17.92 -4.82
C GLY A 93 2.61 18.49 -5.94
N ASP A 94 3.91 18.29 -5.83
CA ASP A 94 4.90 18.81 -6.78
C ASP A 94 5.26 17.83 -7.90
N PHE A 95 4.56 16.71 -8.00
CA PHE A 95 4.78 15.77 -9.10
C PHE A 95 4.29 16.34 -10.42
N LEU A 96 4.58 15.63 -11.51
CA LEU A 96 4.14 16.02 -12.85
C LEU A 96 2.62 16.22 -12.88
N PRO A 97 2.10 17.13 -13.74
CA PRO A 97 0.65 17.35 -13.83
C PRO A 97 -0.11 16.09 -14.23
N ALA A 98 -1.24 15.85 -13.56
CA ALA A 98 -2.09 14.71 -13.87
C ALA A 98 -3.01 15.02 -15.03
N SER A 99 -3.21 14.02 -15.90
CA SER A 99 -4.10 14.11 -17.05
C SER A 99 -4.70 12.74 -17.41
N GLY A 100 -4.85 11.86 -16.41
CA GLY A 100 -5.38 10.53 -16.61
C GLY A 100 -4.36 9.52 -17.15
N GLN A 101 -3.08 9.81 -17.05
CA GLN A 101 -2.02 8.92 -17.51
C GLN A 101 -2.13 7.55 -16.84
N ARG A 102 -1.99 6.50 -17.63
CA ARG A 102 -1.99 5.13 -17.15
C ARG A 102 -0.57 4.69 -16.83
N TYR A 103 -0.44 3.85 -15.81
CA TYR A 103 0.84 3.26 -15.46
C TYR A 103 0.66 1.86 -14.89
N ARG A 104 1.73 1.09 -14.98
CA ARG A 104 1.80 -0.26 -14.41
C ARG A 104 3.14 -0.43 -13.73
N LEU A 105 3.10 -0.91 -12.49
CA LEU A 105 4.30 -1.11 -11.68
C LEU A 105 4.29 -2.50 -11.05
N ARG A 106 5.49 -3.02 -10.82
CA ARG A 106 5.67 -4.14 -9.89
C ARG A 106 6.06 -3.55 -8.55
N VAL A 107 5.38 -4.00 -7.49
CA VAL A 107 5.56 -3.45 -6.16
C VAL A 107 5.88 -4.56 -5.18
N GLY A 108 6.76 -4.28 -4.24
CA GLY A 108 7.02 -5.13 -3.09
C GLY A 108 6.66 -4.41 -1.80
N ALA A 109 6.14 -5.14 -0.83
CA ALA A 109 5.77 -4.58 0.46
C ALA A 109 6.23 -5.50 1.58
N PHE A 110 6.60 -4.91 2.71
CA PHE A 110 7.03 -5.67 3.90
C PHE A 110 6.19 -5.27 5.09
N PHE A 111 5.83 -6.26 5.91
CA PHE A 111 4.89 -6.09 7.01
C PHE A 111 5.47 -6.65 8.30
N VAL A 112 5.21 -5.96 9.40
CA VAL A 112 5.38 -6.50 10.76
C VAL A 112 3.99 -6.65 11.36
N ILE A 113 3.73 -7.83 11.93
CA ILE A 113 2.43 -8.17 12.50
C ILE A 113 2.55 -8.24 14.01
N ARG A 114 1.59 -7.63 14.72
CA ARG A 114 1.52 -7.65 16.18
C ARG A 114 0.08 -7.80 16.59
N GLU A 115 -0.20 -8.81 17.42
CA GLU A 115 -1.54 -9.08 17.97
C GLU A 115 -2.62 -9.16 16.89
N GLY A 116 -2.30 -9.83 15.78
CA GLY A 116 -3.28 -10.05 14.71
C GLY A 116 -3.53 -8.85 13.82
N ARG A 117 -2.72 -7.80 13.92
CA ARG A 117 -2.85 -6.57 13.11
C ARG A 117 -1.51 -6.16 12.52
N ILE A 118 -1.57 -5.36 11.50
CA ILE A 118 -0.38 -4.83 10.85
C ILE A 118 0.16 -3.67 11.68
N ALA A 119 1.39 -3.81 12.18
CA ALA A 119 2.03 -2.81 13.03
C ALA A 119 2.99 -1.91 12.24
N ARG A 120 3.53 -2.42 11.14
CA ARG A 120 4.39 -1.62 10.24
C ARG A 120 4.21 -2.12 8.82
N ILE A 121 4.24 -1.20 7.87
CA ILE A 121 4.26 -1.53 6.45
C ILE A 121 5.21 -0.58 5.72
N SER A 122 5.99 -1.15 4.79
CA SER A 122 6.79 -0.37 3.85
C SER A 122 6.48 -0.83 2.43
N ASN A 123 6.43 0.11 1.50
CA ASN A 123 6.20 -0.17 0.08
C ASN A 123 7.42 0.22 -0.72
N HIS A 124 7.73 -0.56 -1.77
CA HIS A 124 8.90 -0.35 -2.60
C HIS A 124 8.54 -0.51 -4.06
N TYR A 125 8.83 0.51 -4.86
CA TYR A 125 8.62 0.48 -6.28
C TYR A 125 9.63 1.40 -6.96
N ASN A 126 9.76 1.27 -8.27
CA ASN A 126 10.69 2.08 -9.04
C ASN A 126 10.06 3.42 -9.42
N LEU A 127 10.39 4.46 -8.67
CA LEU A 127 9.86 5.80 -8.90
C LEU A 127 10.24 6.35 -10.26
N LYS A 128 11.45 6.08 -10.73
CA LYS A 128 11.91 6.54 -12.05
C LYS A 128 11.06 5.92 -13.17
N ASP A 129 10.67 4.66 -13.00
CA ASP A 129 9.80 3.98 -13.96
C ASP A 129 8.41 4.63 -13.96
N TRP A 130 7.86 4.93 -12.79
CA TRP A 130 6.57 5.62 -12.68
C TRP A 130 6.62 6.99 -13.37
N LEU A 131 7.66 7.78 -13.09
CA LEU A 131 7.84 9.10 -13.69
C LEU A 131 7.90 9.00 -15.21
N ARG A 132 8.64 8.02 -15.74
CA ARG A 132 8.74 7.80 -17.19
C ARG A 132 7.37 7.48 -17.81
N GLN A 133 6.56 6.67 -17.13
CA GLN A 133 5.25 6.26 -17.65
C GLN A 133 4.24 7.41 -17.63
N VAL A 134 4.29 8.30 -16.65
CA VAL A 134 3.34 9.42 -16.53
C VAL A 134 3.83 10.69 -17.21
N GLN A 135 5.05 10.73 -17.67
CA GLN A 135 5.64 11.85 -18.39
C GLN A 135 4.97 12.00 -19.76
N ARG A 136 4.76 13.23 -20.17
CA ARG A 136 4.15 13.52 -21.48
C ARG A 136 5.09 14.30 -22.35
#